data_f0ccccd80f891c0d87deb379977b02f0
#
_entry.id   f0ccccd80f891c0d87deb379977b02f0
#
_cell.length_a   1.000
_cell.length_b   1.000
_cell.length_c   1.000
_cell.angle_alpha   90.00
_cell.angle_beta   90.00
_cell.angle_gamma   90.00
#
_symmetry.space_group_name_H-M   'P 1'
#
loop_
_entity.id
_entity.type
_entity.pdbx_description
1 polymer ?
#
loop_
_entity_poly.entity_id
_entity_poly.type
_entity_poly.pdbx_seq_one_letter_code
_entity_poly.pdbx_strand_id
1 'polypeptide(L)'
;LDDKWKTLATSLVLHSSVGEKSIKNIIQRLVNSGEFDFTYSLLSKYRKQTGKTDFYSIELGSYLGMRMSYEKSAREYLIYLENHPQQIQTISDRIMVFPDDPNINATVKAVLIESPLIAAKFILADLQFKLKEFDQAYETLINNDVPPSMLLDFGKDLVTIKEYVRAEKVLSQIIHSTDNDQIITQTVFEIAKIFEAQMVLSHSELPISGFYPYNSFFSSPY
;
A
#
# COMPACT_ATOMS: atom_id res chain seq x y z
N LEU A 1 33.78 -21.53 -20.75
CA LEU A 1 32.53 -21.41 -21.56
C LEU A 1 31.50 -20.45 -20.95
N ASP A 2 31.48 -20.32 -19.62
CA ASP A 2 30.45 -19.53 -18.89
C ASP A 2 30.51 -18.02 -19.15
N ASP A 3 31.67 -17.44 -19.41
CA ASP A 3 31.77 -15.98 -19.58
C ASP A 3 31.33 -15.47 -20.96
N LYS A 4 31.33 -16.30 -21.99
CA LYS A 4 31.01 -15.86 -23.36
C LYS A 4 29.54 -15.46 -23.53
N TRP A 5 28.62 -16.22 -22.92
CA TRP A 5 27.19 -15.88 -23.03
C TRP A 5 26.83 -14.65 -22.20
N LYS A 6 27.47 -14.43 -21.05
CA LYS A 6 27.29 -13.21 -20.22
C LYS A 6 27.76 -11.97 -21.00
N THR A 7 28.90 -12.07 -21.69
CA THR A 7 29.39 -11.00 -22.56
C THR A 7 28.42 -10.73 -23.70
N LEU A 8 27.90 -11.78 -24.36
CA LEU A 8 26.90 -11.64 -25.42
C LEU A 8 25.61 -11.03 -24.92
N ALA A 9 25.07 -11.51 -23.80
CA ALA A 9 23.87 -10.95 -23.19
C ALA A 9 24.06 -9.47 -22.83
N THR A 10 25.21 -9.11 -22.27
CA THR A 10 25.56 -7.72 -21.97
C THR A 10 25.59 -6.85 -23.23
N SER A 11 26.27 -7.33 -24.29
CA SER A 11 26.35 -6.57 -25.53
C SER A 11 24.97 -6.38 -26.18
N LEU A 12 24.11 -7.39 -26.18
CA LEU A 12 22.76 -7.31 -26.71
C LEU A 12 21.87 -6.35 -25.93
N VAL A 13 21.88 -6.43 -24.58
CA VAL A 13 21.03 -5.59 -23.73
C VAL A 13 21.47 -4.12 -23.77
N LEU A 14 22.77 -3.86 -23.86
CA LEU A 14 23.31 -2.49 -23.90
C LEU A 14 23.40 -1.90 -25.32
N HIS A 15 23.03 -2.65 -26.34
CA HIS A 15 23.08 -2.16 -27.71
C HIS A 15 21.86 -1.32 -28.07
N SER A 16 22.09 -0.10 -28.53
CA SER A 16 21.05 0.89 -28.79
C SER A 16 19.99 0.51 -29.84
N SER A 17 20.31 -0.45 -30.73
CA SER A 17 19.37 -0.90 -31.78
C SER A 17 18.43 -2.02 -31.33
N VAL A 18 18.61 -2.58 -30.13
CA VAL A 18 17.75 -3.66 -29.62
C VAL A 18 16.52 -3.04 -28.96
N GLY A 19 15.33 -3.42 -29.45
CA GLY A 19 14.07 -2.92 -28.92
C GLY A 19 13.80 -3.41 -27.49
N GLU A 20 13.16 -2.58 -26.68
CA GLU A 20 12.86 -2.85 -25.26
C GLU A 20 12.17 -4.20 -25.00
N LYS A 21 11.24 -4.59 -25.89
CA LYS A 21 10.55 -5.89 -25.77
C LYS A 21 11.53 -7.06 -25.83
N SER A 22 12.54 -6.98 -26.71
CA SER A 22 13.59 -8.00 -26.82
C SER A 22 14.48 -8.01 -25.57
N ILE A 23 14.81 -6.82 -25.05
CA ILE A 23 15.59 -6.68 -23.81
C ILE A 23 14.82 -7.28 -22.64
N LYS A 24 13.52 -6.96 -22.47
CA LYS A 24 12.66 -7.57 -21.45
C LYS A 24 12.66 -9.10 -21.54
N ASN A 25 12.58 -9.66 -22.75
CA ASN A 25 12.64 -11.11 -22.96
C ASN A 25 13.98 -11.72 -22.55
N ILE A 26 15.11 -11.04 -22.84
CA ILE A 26 16.44 -11.49 -22.42
C ILE A 26 16.51 -11.48 -20.87
N ILE A 27 16.14 -10.38 -20.25
CA ILE A 27 16.12 -10.24 -18.79
C ILE A 27 15.24 -11.32 -18.15
N GLN A 28 14.03 -11.55 -18.68
CA GLN A 28 13.12 -12.59 -18.20
C GLN A 28 13.75 -13.98 -18.24
N ARG A 29 14.49 -14.31 -19.32
CA ARG A 29 15.19 -15.60 -19.43
C ARG A 29 16.31 -15.72 -18.41
N LEU A 30 17.08 -14.65 -18.18
CA LEU A 30 18.13 -14.61 -17.17
C LEU A 30 17.59 -14.77 -15.76
N VAL A 31 16.48 -14.10 -15.45
CA VAL A 31 15.76 -14.26 -14.20
C VAL A 31 15.28 -15.70 -14.00
N ASN A 32 14.69 -16.30 -15.02
CA ASN A 32 14.19 -17.69 -14.98
C ASN A 32 15.31 -18.74 -14.87
N SER A 33 16.51 -18.44 -15.40
CA SER A 33 17.67 -19.32 -15.25
C SER A 33 18.37 -19.23 -13.87
N GLY A 34 17.92 -18.30 -13.01
CA GLY A 34 18.48 -18.14 -11.67
C GLY A 34 19.75 -17.28 -11.58
N GLU A 35 20.15 -16.65 -12.67
CA GLU A 35 21.35 -15.80 -12.78
C GLU A 35 21.10 -14.38 -12.20
N PHE A 36 20.71 -14.32 -10.92
CA PHE A 36 20.22 -13.09 -10.29
C PHE A 36 21.26 -11.99 -10.19
N ASP A 37 22.46 -12.30 -9.69
CA ASP A 37 23.50 -11.29 -9.49
C ASP A 37 23.94 -10.68 -10.80
N PHE A 38 24.06 -11.52 -11.84
CA PHE A 38 24.34 -11.05 -13.20
C PHE A 38 23.19 -10.20 -13.73
N THR A 39 21.94 -10.63 -13.56
CA THR A 39 20.76 -9.91 -14.02
C THR A 39 20.64 -8.54 -13.35
N TYR A 40 20.85 -8.46 -12.05
CA TYR A 40 20.85 -7.18 -11.31
C TYR A 40 21.94 -6.24 -11.82
N SER A 41 23.17 -6.75 -11.99
CA SER A 41 24.27 -5.96 -12.54
C SER A 41 23.95 -5.43 -13.93
N LEU A 42 23.38 -6.28 -14.77
CA LEU A 42 23.02 -5.94 -16.16
C LEU A 42 21.88 -4.91 -16.20
N LEU A 43 20.83 -5.10 -15.40
CA LEU A 43 19.73 -4.14 -15.25
C LEU A 43 20.20 -2.78 -14.74
N SER A 44 21.07 -2.76 -13.74
CA SER A 44 21.65 -1.53 -13.22
C SER A 44 22.40 -0.75 -14.29
N LYS A 45 23.22 -1.44 -15.10
CA LYS A 45 23.92 -0.83 -16.24
C LYS A 45 22.95 -0.30 -17.28
N TYR A 46 21.93 -1.08 -17.65
CA TYR A 46 20.93 -0.66 -18.63
C TYR A 46 20.14 0.56 -18.15
N ARG A 47 19.63 0.53 -16.91
CA ARG A 47 18.92 1.65 -16.29
C ARG A 47 19.76 2.93 -16.27
N LYS A 48 21.03 2.81 -15.88
CA LYS A 48 21.99 3.94 -15.88
C LYS A 48 22.28 4.48 -17.28
N GLN A 49 22.43 3.61 -18.26
CA GLN A 49 22.74 4.01 -19.65
C GLN A 49 21.55 4.67 -20.35
N THR A 50 20.33 4.20 -20.07
CA THR A 50 19.10 4.67 -20.74
C THR A 50 18.36 5.77 -19.96
N GLY A 51 18.70 6.00 -18.71
CA GLY A 51 17.96 6.86 -17.80
C GLY A 51 16.62 6.30 -17.33
N LYS A 52 16.27 5.06 -17.73
CA LYS A 52 15.01 4.40 -17.36
C LYS A 52 15.19 3.63 -16.05
N THR A 53 15.12 4.35 -14.92
CA THR A 53 15.40 3.80 -13.58
C THR A 53 14.48 2.65 -13.21
N ASP A 54 13.23 2.71 -13.63
CA ASP A 54 12.16 1.74 -13.33
C ASP A 54 12.01 0.62 -14.38
N PHE A 55 12.90 0.57 -15.38
CA PHE A 55 12.81 -0.49 -16.41
C PHE A 55 12.83 -1.88 -15.77
N TYR A 56 11.80 -2.66 -16.04
CA TYR A 56 11.60 -4.02 -15.53
C TYR A 56 11.39 -4.14 -14.01
N SER A 57 11.16 -3.05 -13.28
CA SER A 57 11.03 -3.08 -11.81
C SER A 57 9.77 -3.83 -11.35
N ILE A 58 8.64 -3.61 -12.01
CA ILE A 58 7.38 -4.26 -11.59
C ILE A 58 7.40 -5.77 -11.83
N GLU A 59 7.95 -6.20 -12.97
CA GLU A 59 8.09 -7.61 -13.31
C GLU A 59 9.09 -8.30 -12.37
N LEU A 60 10.22 -7.64 -12.10
CA LEU A 60 11.25 -8.16 -11.21
C LEU A 60 10.75 -8.23 -9.77
N GLY A 61 10.06 -7.19 -9.28
CA GLY A 61 9.44 -7.18 -7.97
C GLY A 61 8.47 -8.36 -7.79
N SER A 62 7.60 -8.60 -8.79
CA SER A 62 6.67 -9.74 -8.75
C SER A 62 7.40 -11.09 -8.72
N TYR A 63 8.44 -11.25 -9.52
CA TYR A 63 9.25 -12.46 -9.53
C TYR A 63 9.96 -12.71 -8.19
N LEU A 64 10.54 -11.65 -7.60
CA LEU A 64 11.21 -11.73 -6.30
C LEU A 64 10.25 -12.08 -5.17
N GLY A 65 9.02 -11.54 -5.19
CA GLY A 65 7.97 -11.92 -4.26
C GLY A 65 7.64 -13.41 -4.33
N MET A 66 7.48 -13.96 -5.54
CA MET A 66 7.29 -15.41 -5.74
C MET A 66 8.48 -16.26 -5.26
N ARG A 67 9.68 -15.69 -5.25
CA ARG A 67 10.91 -16.34 -4.75
C ARG A 67 11.18 -16.06 -3.28
N MET A 68 10.20 -15.53 -2.54
CA MET A 68 10.29 -15.23 -1.11
C MET A 68 11.39 -14.20 -0.77
N SER A 69 11.84 -13.41 -1.74
CA SER A 69 12.81 -12.32 -1.55
C SER A 69 12.08 -10.99 -1.33
N TYR A 70 11.28 -10.91 -0.27
CA TYR A 70 10.31 -9.84 -0.03
C TYR A 70 10.95 -8.45 0.12
N GLU A 71 12.12 -8.36 0.75
CA GLU A 71 12.88 -7.10 0.84
C GLU A 71 13.22 -6.55 -0.55
N LYS A 72 13.84 -7.39 -1.39
CA LYS A 72 14.22 -6.97 -2.74
C LYS A 72 13.00 -6.69 -3.60
N SER A 73 11.92 -7.45 -3.42
CA SER A 73 10.64 -7.22 -4.09
C SER A 73 10.06 -5.85 -3.74
N ALA A 74 10.00 -5.50 -2.46
CA ALA A 74 9.52 -4.21 -2.00
C ALA A 74 10.38 -3.05 -2.55
N ARG A 75 11.72 -3.19 -2.54
CA ARG A 75 12.63 -2.17 -3.11
C ARG A 75 12.37 -1.95 -4.61
N GLU A 76 12.17 -3.01 -5.40
CA GLU A 76 11.86 -2.88 -6.84
C GLU A 76 10.49 -2.23 -7.07
N TYR A 77 9.50 -2.52 -6.25
CA TYR A 77 8.20 -1.85 -6.31
C TYR A 77 8.29 -0.35 -5.99
N LEU A 78 9.15 0.04 -5.04
CA LEU A 78 9.38 1.45 -4.74
C LEU A 78 10.09 2.18 -5.88
N ILE A 79 11.08 1.55 -6.54
CA ILE A 79 11.71 2.09 -7.75
C ILE A 79 10.67 2.33 -8.86
N TYR A 80 9.70 1.42 -9.00
CA TYR A 80 8.61 1.61 -9.96
C TYR A 80 7.73 2.81 -9.60
N LEU A 81 7.39 2.98 -8.32
CA LEU A 81 6.53 4.06 -7.85
C LEU A 81 7.15 5.45 -7.97
N GLU A 82 8.48 5.58 -8.03
CA GLU A 82 9.15 6.88 -8.27
C GLU A 82 8.66 7.53 -9.58
N ASN A 83 8.43 6.74 -10.62
CA ASN A 83 7.97 7.21 -11.92
C ASN A 83 6.47 7.01 -12.16
N HIS A 84 5.79 6.20 -11.32
CA HIS A 84 4.39 5.82 -11.48
C HIS A 84 3.59 5.99 -10.18
N PRO A 85 3.55 7.18 -9.57
CA PRO A 85 2.90 7.41 -8.27
C PRO A 85 1.39 7.09 -8.29
N GLN A 86 0.75 7.16 -9.46
CA GLN A 86 -0.67 6.80 -9.63
C GLN A 86 -0.93 5.30 -9.46
N GLN A 87 0.11 4.46 -9.43
CA GLN A 87 0.00 3.00 -9.26
C GLN A 87 0.15 2.54 -7.80
N ILE A 88 0.07 3.49 -6.85
CA ILE A 88 0.29 3.22 -5.42
C ILE A 88 -0.60 2.08 -4.91
N GLN A 89 -1.89 2.07 -5.25
CA GLN A 89 -2.82 1.02 -4.81
C GLN A 89 -2.43 -0.35 -5.37
N THR A 90 -2.08 -0.42 -6.66
CA THR A 90 -1.64 -1.67 -7.29
C THR A 90 -0.40 -2.25 -6.60
N ILE A 91 0.52 -1.41 -6.18
CA ILE A 91 1.75 -1.84 -5.49
C ILE A 91 1.45 -2.19 -4.03
N SER A 92 0.60 -1.41 -3.34
CA SER A 92 0.13 -1.76 -2.00
C SER A 92 -0.48 -3.17 -2.00
N ASP A 93 -1.43 -3.44 -2.90
CA ASP A 93 -2.07 -4.75 -3.01
C ASP A 93 -1.06 -5.89 -3.19
N ARG A 94 -0.01 -5.69 -4.00
CA ARG A 94 1.05 -6.69 -4.20
C ARG A 94 1.89 -6.95 -2.95
N ILE A 95 2.16 -5.92 -2.17
CA ILE A 95 2.88 -6.04 -0.89
C ILE A 95 1.98 -6.69 0.16
N MET A 96 0.68 -6.36 0.17
CA MET A 96 -0.28 -6.95 1.11
C MET A 96 -0.51 -8.45 0.91
N VAL A 97 -0.17 -9.00 -0.26
CA VAL A 97 -0.21 -10.46 -0.52
C VAL A 97 0.97 -11.21 0.13
N PHE A 98 2.01 -10.53 0.59
CA PHE A 98 3.13 -11.19 1.27
C PHE A 98 2.64 -11.94 2.52
N PRO A 99 3.25 -13.09 2.86
CA PRO A 99 2.86 -13.86 4.02
C PRO A 99 2.88 -13.03 5.30
N ASP A 100 1.91 -13.29 6.18
CA ASP A 100 1.84 -12.65 7.50
C ASP A 100 2.79 -13.34 8.46
N ASP A 101 4.08 -13.02 8.32
CA ASP A 101 5.18 -13.49 9.17
C ASP A 101 5.88 -12.29 9.81
N PRO A 102 6.16 -12.32 11.13
CA PRO A 102 6.76 -11.18 11.84
C PRO A 102 8.10 -10.71 11.25
N ASN A 103 8.94 -11.63 10.76
CA ASN A 103 10.25 -11.28 10.19
C ASN A 103 10.06 -10.63 8.80
N ILE A 104 9.14 -11.16 8.00
CA ILE A 104 8.80 -10.58 6.69
C ILE A 104 8.22 -9.18 6.88
N ASN A 105 7.25 -9.05 7.78
CA ASN A 105 6.63 -7.77 8.10
C ASN A 105 7.64 -6.73 8.59
N ALA A 106 8.55 -7.13 9.50
CA ALA A 106 9.62 -6.25 9.99
C ALA A 106 10.55 -5.80 8.86
N THR A 107 10.95 -6.72 7.98
CA THR A 107 11.84 -6.43 6.85
C THR A 107 11.18 -5.49 5.85
N VAL A 108 9.92 -5.75 5.49
CA VAL A 108 9.17 -4.89 4.56
C VAL A 108 8.92 -3.51 5.16
N LYS A 109 8.52 -3.43 6.44
CA LYS A 109 8.39 -2.15 7.16
C LYS A 109 9.69 -1.35 7.12
N ALA A 110 10.85 -1.98 7.36
CA ALA A 110 12.15 -1.30 7.31
C ALA A 110 12.39 -0.66 5.94
N VAL A 111 12.15 -1.39 4.84
CA VAL A 111 12.28 -0.85 3.47
C VAL A 111 11.35 0.34 3.24
N LEU A 112 10.10 0.27 3.71
CA LEU A 112 9.12 1.34 3.55
C LEU A 112 9.46 2.57 4.40
N ILE A 113 10.03 2.36 5.60
CA ILE A 113 10.48 3.44 6.49
C ILE A 113 11.69 4.17 5.89
N GLU A 114 12.67 3.44 5.34
CA GLU A 114 13.87 4.01 4.72
C GLU A 114 13.57 4.86 3.48
N SER A 115 12.47 4.56 2.78
CA SER A 115 12.13 5.26 1.54
C SER A 115 11.65 6.70 1.80
N PRO A 116 12.13 7.69 1.04
CA PRO A 116 11.64 9.07 1.13
C PRO A 116 10.30 9.29 0.41
N LEU A 117 9.78 8.29 -0.30
CA LEU A 117 8.55 8.43 -1.08
C LEU A 117 7.32 8.51 -0.18
N ILE A 118 6.44 9.48 -0.42
CA ILE A 118 5.12 9.56 0.24
C ILE A 118 4.31 8.28 -0.03
N ALA A 119 4.40 7.74 -1.26
CA ALA A 119 3.78 6.46 -1.61
C ALA A 119 4.23 5.31 -0.70
N ALA A 120 5.50 5.27 -0.30
CA ALA A 120 6.00 4.25 0.64
C ALA A 120 5.40 4.41 2.04
N LYS A 121 5.15 5.66 2.49
CA LYS A 121 4.52 5.93 3.79
C LYS A 121 3.06 5.51 3.81
N PHE A 122 2.36 5.70 2.69
CA PHE A 122 1.01 5.20 2.53
C PHE A 122 0.97 3.65 2.60
N ILE A 123 1.82 2.97 1.84
CA ILE A 123 1.91 1.50 1.88
C ILE A 123 2.32 0.99 3.27
N LEU A 124 3.16 1.72 3.98
CA LEU A 124 3.52 1.41 5.37
C LEU A 124 2.30 1.48 6.28
N ALA A 125 1.49 2.54 6.16
CA ALA A 125 0.27 2.69 6.94
C ALA A 125 -0.75 1.56 6.62
N ASP A 126 -0.91 1.18 5.34
CA ASP A 126 -1.75 0.04 4.93
C ASP A 126 -1.25 -1.27 5.58
N LEU A 127 0.07 -1.49 5.60
CA LEU A 127 0.65 -2.68 6.23
C LEU A 127 0.43 -2.67 7.75
N GLN A 128 0.62 -1.53 8.42
CA GLN A 128 0.35 -1.36 9.83
C GLN A 128 -1.14 -1.56 10.14
N PHE A 129 -2.03 -1.05 9.28
CA PHE A 129 -3.48 -1.28 9.39
C PHE A 129 -3.83 -2.77 9.29
N LYS A 130 -3.30 -3.48 8.30
CA LYS A 130 -3.46 -4.94 8.16
C LYS A 130 -3.02 -5.68 9.42
N LEU A 131 -1.94 -5.23 10.06
CA LEU A 131 -1.40 -5.80 11.31
C LEU A 131 -2.14 -5.33 12.57
N LYS A 132 -3.22 -4.53 12.44
CA LYS A 132 -3.99 -3.92 13.52
C LYS A 132 -3.19 -2.93 14.40
N GLU A 133 -2.13 -2.39 13.85
CA GLU A 133 -1.30 -1.34 14.47
C GLU A 133 -1.85 0.05 14.13
N PHE A 134 -3.13 0.29 14.41
CA PHE A 134 -3.87 1.46 13.91
C PHE A 134 -3.29 2.80 14.36
N ASP A 135 -2.79 2.89 15.59
CA ASP A 135 -2.20 4.12 16.10
C ASP A 135 -0.90 4.44 15.39
N GLN A 136 -0.06 3.43 15.09
CA GLN A 136 1.16 3.59 14.30
C GLN A 136 0.86 3.97 12.85
N ALA A 137 -0.17 3.36 12.23
CA ALA A 137 -0.61 3.72 10.89
C ALA A 137 -1.02 5.18 10.81
N TYR A 138 -1.81 5.65 11.78
CA TYR A 138 -2.20 7.05 11.88
C TYR A 138 -0.99 7.98 12.03
N GLU A 139 -0.06 7.68 12.95
CA GLU A 139 1.16 8.45 13.16
C GLU A 139 2.03 8.50 11.89
N THR A 140 2.11 7.37 11.17
CA THR A 140 2.83 7.30 9.90
C THR A 140 2.25 8.27 8.88
N LEU A 141 0.91 8.34 8.75
CA LEU A 141 0.25 9.23 7.81
C LEU A 141 0.43 10.71 8.19
N ILE A 142 0.24 11.04 9.48
CA ILE A 142 0.32 12.43 9.96
C ILE A 142 1.75 12.97 9.90
N ASN A 143 2.73 12.20 10.33
CA ASN A 143 4.13 12.66 10.39
C ASN A 143 4.78 12.81 9.00
N ASN A 144 4.12 12.34 7.95
CA ASN A 144 4.65 12.44 6.58
C ASN A 144 3.78 13.32 5.66
N ASP A 145 2.90 14.16 6.24
CA ASP A 145 2.09 15.15 5.51
C ASP A 145 1.38 14.56 4.28
N VAL A 146 0.79 13.38 4.44
CA VAL A 146 0.07 12.73 3.33
C VAL A 146 -1.16 13.56 2.90
N PRO A 147 -1.55 13.49 1.62
CA PRO A 147 -2.73 14.22 1.15
C PRO A 147 -3.99 13.91 1.97
N PRO A 148 -4.86 14.90 2.25
CA PRO A 148 -6.11 14.71 3.01
C PRO A 148 -7.03 13.62 2.44
N SER A 149 -6.97 13.35 1.13
CA SER A 149 -7.71 12.24 0.51
C SER A 149 -7.28 10.87 1.02
N MET A 150 -5.98 10.67 1.27
CA MET A 150 -5.47 9.41 1.81
C MET A 150 -5.84 9.22 3.29
N LEU A 151 -5.87 10.33 4.07
CA LEU A 151 -6.39 10.31 5.44
C LEU A 151 -7.89 9.98 5.47
N LEU A 152 -8.65 10.51 4.52
CA LEU A 152 -10.07 10.21 4.39
C LEU A 152 -10.30 8.71 4.10
N ASP A 153 -9.54 8.12 3.19
CA ASP A 153 -9.64 6.69 2.88
C ASP A 153 -9.27 5.84 4.10
N PHE A 154 -8.20 6.18 4.81
CA PHE A 154 -7.85 5.53 6.07
C PHE A 154 -8.97 5.67 7.14
N GLY A 155 -9.59 6.84 7.25
CA GLY A 155 -10.73 7.08 8.14
C GLY A 155 -11.94 6.19 7.77
N LYS A 156 -12.26 6.04 6.49
CA LYS A 156 -13.32 5.14 5.99
C LYS A 156 -13.05 3.68 6.32
N ASP A 157 -11.80 3.25 6.19
CA ASP A 157 -11.39 1.88 6.52
C ASP A 157 -11.58 1.61 8.02
N LEU A 158 -11.23 2.57 8.89
CA LEU A 158 -11.49 2.49 10.34
C LEU A 158 -13.00 2.42 10.64
N VAL A 159 -13.84 3.19 9.95
CA VAL A 159 -15.32 3.11 10.08
C VAL A 159 -15.80 1.71 9.70
N THR A 160 -15.29 1.15 8.60
CA THR A 160 -15.69 -0.17 8.09
C THR A 160 -15.41 -1.28 9.10
N ILE A 161 -14.28 -1.20 9.81
CA ILE A 161 -13.91 -2.18 10.85
C ILE A 161 -14.47 -1.82 12.23
N LYS A 162 -15.30 -0.76 12.33
CA LYS A 162 -15.95 -0.27 13.57
C LYS A 162 -15.00 0.28 14.64
N GLU A 163 -13.81 0.70 14.25
CA GLU A 163 -12.86 1.44 15.10
C GLU A 163 -13.26 2.93 15.20
N TYR A 164 -14.50 3.19 15.65
CA TYR A 164 -15.15 4.49 15.60
C TYR A 164 -14.40 5.62 16.30
N VAL A 165 -13.80 5.35 17.46
CA VAL A 165 -13.05 6.37 18.23
C VAL A 165 -11.82 6.85 17.45
N ARG A 166 -11.10 5.91 16.82
CA ARG A 166 -9.95 6.24 15.98
C ARG A 166 -10.38 6.91 14.68
N ALA A 167 -11.44 6.42 14.05
CA ALA A 167 -12.00 7.01 12.85
C ALA A 167 -12.40 8.48 13.06
N GLU A 168 -13.11 8.78 14.14
CA GLU A 168 -13.52 10.14 14.49
C GLU A 168 -12.32 11.06 14.67
N LYS A 169 -11.27 10.60 15.36
CA LYS A 169 -10.03 11.37 15.55
C LYS A 169 -9.37 11.74 14.22
N VAL A 170 -9.22 10.76 13.31
CA VAL A 170 -8.63 10.95 11.97
C VAL A 170 -9.48 11.91 11.13
N LEU A 171 -10.78 11.64 11.06
CA LEU A 171 -11.70 12.42 10.23
C LEU A 171 -11.85 13.87 10.73
N SER A 172 -11.90 14.09 12.04
CA SER A 172 -11.95 15.43 12.62
C SER A 172 -10.71 16.26 12.26
N GLN A 173 -9.54 15.65 12.15
CA GLN A 173 -8.32 16.36 11.75
C GLN A 173 -8.37 16.83 10.31
N ILE A 174 -9.01 16.07 9.40
CA ILE A 174 -9.12 16.44 7.98
C ILE A 174 -9.88 17.75 7.82
N ILE A 175 -10.96 17.95 8.57
CA ILE A 175 -11.79 19.18 8.51
C ILE A 175 -10.95 20.43 8.78
N HIS A 176 -9.91 20.32 9.61
CA HIS A 176 -9.03 21.43 9.96
C HIS A 176 -7.79 21.55 9.07
N SER A 177 -7.52 20.56 8.21
CA SER A 177 -6.29 20.47 7.42
C SER A 177 -6.47 20.80 5.93
N THR A 178 -7.69 21.00 5.45
CA THR A 178 -7.95 21.26 4.02
C THR A 178 -9.11 22.22 3.82
N ASP A 179 -9.02 23.01 2.77
CA ASP A 179 -10.11 23.90 2.29
C ASP A 179 -10.89 23.27 1.11
N ASN A 180 -10.66 21.97 0.82
CA ASN A 180 -11.35 21.29 -0.28
C ASN A 180 -12.76 20.87 0.16
N ASP A 181 -13.78 21.58 -0.31
CA ASP A 181 -15.20 21.35 0.03
C ASP A 181 -15.65 19.92 -0.21
N GLN A 182 -15.14 19.25 -1.27
CA GLN A 182 -15.53 17.87 -1.58
C GLN A 182 -15.00 16.91 -0.52
N ILE A 183 -13.73 17.07 -0.10
CA ILE A 183 -13.13 16.24 0.95
C ILE A 183 -13.82 16.50 2.28
N ILE A 184 -14.08 17.77 2.62
CA ILE A 184 -14.77 18.16 3.86
C ILE A 184 -16.16 17.52 3.88
N THR A 185 -16.94 17.65 2.79
CA THR A 185 -18.28 17.07 2.70
C THR A 185 -18.28 15.56 2.92
N GLN A 186 -17.36 14.84 2.26
CA GLN A 186 -17.23 13.40 2.45
C GLN A 186 -16.81 13.05 3.88
N THR A 187 -15.91 13.82 4.47
CA THR A 187 -15.46 13.62 5.84
C THR A 187 -16.61 13.78 6.85
N VAL A 188 -17.41 14.85 6.71
CA VAL A 188 -18.58 15.08 7.56
C VAL A 188 -19.60 13.95 7.42
N PHE A 189 -19.79 13.45 6.20
CA PHE A 189 -20.68 12.30 5.96
C PHE A 189 -20.20 11.01 6.67
N GLU A 190 -18.90 10.73 6.64
CA GLU A 190 -18.35 9.58 7.37
C GLU A 190 -18.45 9.74 8.91
N ILE A 191 -18.26 10.96 9.42
CA ILE A 191 -18.48 11.26 10.85
C ILE A 191 -19.96 11.04 11.22
N ALA A 192 -20.89 11.47 10.37
CA ALA A 192 -22.32 11.26 10.61
C ALA A 192 -22.67 9.76 10.71
N LYS A 193 -22.07 8.92 9.85
CA LYS A 193 -22.23 7.45 9.95
C LYS A 193 -21.73 6.88 11.28
N ILE A 194 -20.63 7.41 11.81
CA ILE A 194 -20.11 6.98 13.10
C ILE A 194 -21.14 7.26 14.20
N PHE A 195 -21.69 8.48 14.25
CA PHE A 195 -22.70 8.85 15.23
C PHE A 195 -23.99 8.04 15.07
N GLU A 196 -24.44 7.79 13.86
CA GLU A 196 -25.59 6.92 13.58
C GLU A 196 -25.36 5.51 14.15
N ALA A 197 -24.19 4.90 13.85
CA ALA A 197 -23.84 3.58 14.35
C ALA A 197 -23.79 3.53 15.90
N GLN A 198 -23.23 4.56 16.53
CA GLN A 198 -23.16 4.66 17.99
C GLN A 198 -24.56 4.85 18.61
N MET A 199 -25.44 5.62 17.97
CA MET A 199 -26.84 5.78 18.41
C MET A 199 -27.59 4.45 18.36
N VAL A 200 -27.46 3.69 17.29
CA VAL A 200 -28.10 2.36 17.15
C VAL A 200 -27.62 1.42 18.25
N LEU A 201 -26.32 1.39 18.54
CA LEU A 201 -25.75 0.58 19.62
C LEU A 201 -26.30 1.00 20.99
N SER A 202 -26.35 2.30 21.28
CA SER A 202 -26.87 2.81 22.57
C SER A 202 -28.36 2.54 22.75
N HIS A 203 -29.15 2.58 21.67
CA HIS A 203 -30.58 2.27 21.72
C HIS A 203 -30.85 0.77 21.95
N SER A 204 -30.00 -0.11 21.44
CA SER A 204 -30.11 -1.56 21.67
C SER A 204 -29.85 -1.97 23.12
N GLU A 205 -29.12 -1.14 23.87
CA GLU A 205 -28.81 -1.36 25.31
C GLU A 205 -29.84 -0.79 26.24
N LEU A 206 -30.75 0.08 25.79
CA LEU A 206 -31.82 0.61 26.61
C LEU A 206 -32.98 -0.41 26.75
N PRO A 207 -33.30 -0.92 27.94
CA PRO A 207 -34.41 -1.87 28.15
C PRO A 207 -35.75 -1.13 28.13
N ILE A 208 -36.06 -0.47 26.99
CA ILE A 208 -37.30 0.31 26.81
C ILE A 208 -38.54 -0.57 27.00
N SER A 209 -38.42 -1.85 26.55
CA SER A 209 -39.51 -2.83 26.77
C SER A 209 -39.83 -3.10 28.22
N GLY A 210 -38.86 -2.91 29.16
CA GLY A 210 -39.09 -3.04 30.59
C GLY A 210 -39.88 -1.86 31.19
N PHE A 211 -39.80 -0.69 30.57
CA PHE A 211 -40.52 0.51 31.00
C PHE A 211 -41.97 0.56 30.49
N TYR A 212 -42.26 -0.06 29.34
CA TYR A 212 -43.56 -0.03 28.68
C TYR A 212 -44.02 -1.43 28.27
N PRO A 213 -44.21 -2.37 29.20
CA PRO A 213 -44.46 -3.77 28.88
C PRO A 213 -45.79 -4.00 28.12
N TYR A 214 -46.68 -3.00 28.11
CA TYR A 214 -47.99 -3.08 27.46
C TYR A 214 -48.06 -2.25 26.15
N ASN A 215 -46.98 -1.62 25.73
CA ASN A 215 -46.98 -0.79 24.54
C ASN A 215 -46.43 -1.58 23.34
N SER A 216 -47.33 -1.96 22.43
CA SER A 216 -47.02 -2.74 21.22
C SER A 216 -46.07 -2.05 20.27
N PHE A 217 -45.89 -0.71 20.34
CA PHE A 217 -44.93 0.03 19.52
C PHE A 217 -43.47 -0.29 19.88
N PHE A 218 -43.20 -0.74 21.10
CA PHE A 218 -41.85 -1.07 21.56
C PHE A 218 -41.60 -2.60 21.63
N SER A 219 -42.59 -3.40 21.29
CA SER A 219 -42.50 -4.86 21.36
C SER A 219 -42.10 -5.53 20.02
N SER A 220 -41.91 -4.75 18.96
CA SER A 220 -41.47 -5.27 17.68
C SER A 220 -39.95 -5.12 17.57
N PRO A 221 -39.17 -6.21 17.60
CA PRO A 221 -37.77 -6.15 17.24
C PRO A 221 -37.68 -5.92 15.72
N TYR A 222 -37.01 -4.87 15.32
CA TYR A 222 -36.52 -4.75 13.96
C TYR A 222 -35.28 -5.56 13.80
#